data_bd9185f056a7e162c91cb7858ba9864c
#
_entry.id   bd9185f056a7e162c91cb7858ba9864c
#
_cell.length_a   1.000
_cell.length_b   1.000
_cell.length_c   1.000
_cell.angle_alpha   90.00
_cell.angle_beta   90.00
_cell.angle_gamma   90.00
#
_symmetry.space_group_name_H-M   'P 1'
#
loop_
_entity.id
_entity.type
_entity.pdbx_description
1 polymer ?
#
loop_
_entity_poly.entity_id
_entity_poly.type
_entity_poly.pdbx_seq_one_letter_code
_entity_poly.pdbx_strand_id
1 'polypeptide(L)'
;MVSNSGKTIKEVACFLWPDMKPESAYAKLKNCLNPKGDEHFRFSQVIALMRFCGSFEPLFYVCDETMHARPDRKCPEDDAVKLVETIRCAADVLTKATAALDRLQGQTVAMRSVKRSA
;
A
#
# COMPACT_ATOMS: atom_id res chain seq x y z
N MET A 1 15.56 13.52 -1.42
CA MET A 1 14.25 13.40 -2.07
C MET A 1 14.16 14.24 -3.32
N VAL A 2 14.25 15.58 -3.24
CA VAL A 2 14.14 16.44 -4.41
C VAL A 2 15.29 16.22 -5.41
N SER A 3 16.50 16.06 -4.95
CA SER A 3 17.68 15.84 -5.78
C SER A 3 17.64 14.54 -6.60
N ASN A 4 16.94 13.53 -6.13
CA ASN A 4 16.85 12.22 -6.80
C ASN A 4 15.62 12.09 -7.71
N SER A 5 14.73 13.07 -7.71
CA SER A 5 13.47 13.02 -8.47
C SER A 5 13.62 13.41 -9.94
N GLY A 6 14.76 13.95 -10.35
CA GLY A 6 14.95 14.52 -11.68
C GLY A 6 14.23 15.84 -11.90
N LYS A 7 13.58 16.40 -10.88
CA LYS A 7 12.85 17.66 -10.93
C LYS A 7 13.67 18.77 -10.29
N THR A 8 13.55 19.99 -10.83
CA THR A 8 14.26 21.13 -10.28
C THR A 8 13.57 21.63 -9.00
N ILE A 9 14.35 22.25 -8.12
CA ILE A 9 13.82 22.85 -6.88
C ILE A 9 12.75 23.90 -7.20
N LYS A 10 12.91 24.63 -8.28
CA LYS A 10 11.92 25.63 -8.75
C LYS A 10 10.59 24.98 -9.15
N GLU A 11 10.63 23.85 -9.85
CA GLU A 11 9.43 23.09 -10.21
C GLU A 11 8.66 22.62 -8.99
N VAL A 12 9.37 22.09 -7.99
CA VAL A 12 8.79 21.65 -6.73
C VAL A 12 8.15 22.82 -5.98
N ALA A 13 8.83 23.96 -5.93
CA ALA A 13 8.30 25.17 -5.28
C ALA A 13 7.02 25.66 -5.97
N CYS A 14 6.98 25.71 -7.29
CA CYS A 14 5.78 26.08 -8.06
C CYS A 14 4.64 25.10 -7.87
N PHE A 15 4.92 23.82 -7.72
CA PHE A 15 3.91 22.80 -7.44
C PHE A 15 3.26 22.99 -6.06
N LEU A 16 4.06 23.28 -5.05
CA LEU A 16 3.55 23.45 -3.67
C LEU A 16 2.77 24.76 -3.49
N TRP A 17 3.22 25.82 -4.13
CA TRP A 17 2.62 27.16 -4.02
C TRP A 17 2.36 27.76 -5.40
N PRO A 18 1.34 27.27 -6.11
CA PRO A 18 1.06 27.72 -7.48
C PRO A 18 0.59 29.20 -7.54
N ASP A 19 0.03 29.71 -6.45
CA ASP A 19 -0.48 31.09 -6.38
C ASP A 19 0.60 32.14 -6.06
N MET A 20 1.79 31.68 -5.68
CA MET A 20 2.93 32.56 -5.37
C MET A 20 3.79 32.80 -6.61
N LYS A 21 4.49 33.94 -6.62
CA LYS A 21 5.53 34.17 -7.62
C LYS A 21 6.63 33.09 -7.50
N PRO A 22 7.20 32.61 -8.62
CA PRO A 22 8.20 31.57 -8.60
C PRO A 22 9.38 31.84 -7.67
N GLU A 23 9.85 33.09 -7.61
CA GLU A 23 10.95 33.50 -6.75
C GLU A 23 10.60 33.42 -5.26
N SER A 24 9.38 33.86 -4.91
CA SER A 24 8.85 33.78 -3.53
C SER A 24 8.62 32.33 -3.09
N ALA A 25 8.08 31.51 -3.97
CA ALA A 25 7.89 30.08 -3.72
C ALA A 25 9.22 29.35 -3.51
N TYR A 26 10.21 29.67 -4.31
CA TYR A 26 11.55 29.12 -4.17
C TYR A 26 12.21 29.48 -2.84
N ALA A 27 12.12 30.76 -2.43
CA ALA A 27 12.64 31.24 -1.15
C ALA A 27 11.94 30.54 0.02
N LYS A 28 10.62 30.38 -0.07
CA LYS A 28 9.82 29.66 0.94
C LYS A 28 10.21 28.20 1.05
N LEU A 29 10.43 27.53 -0.07
CA LEU A 29 10.88 26.15 -0.08
C LEU A 29 12.26 26.01 0.58
N LYS A 30 13.21 26.88 0.28
CA LYS A 30 14.52 26.90 0.93
C LYS A 30 14.42 27.10 2.43
N ASN A 31 13.53 27.98 2.90
CA ASN A 31 13.32 28.21 4.32
C ASN A 31 12.74 26.96 5.01
N CYS A 32 11.80 26.27 4.38
CA CYS A 32 11.24 25.03 4.91
C CYS A 32 12.25 23.88 4.94
N LEU A 33 13.19 23.84 4.01
CA LEU A 33 14.24 22.82 3.96
C LEU A 33 15.39 23.12 4.94
N ASN A 34 15.48 24.34 5.46
CA ASN A 34 16.50 24.69 6.42
C ASN A 34 16.10 24.20 7.82
N PRO A 35 16.87 23.28 8.45
CA PRO A 35 16.54 22.76 9.77
C PRO A 35 16.58 23.81 10.88
N LYS A 36 17.29 24.94 10.66
CA LYS A 36 17.38 26.05 11.59
C LYS A 36 16.34 27.16 11.33
N GLY A 37 15.55 27.01 10.27
CA GLY A 37 14.52 27.98 9.90
C GLY A 37 13.26 27.83 10.74
N ASP A 38 12.46 28.91 10.82
CA ASP A 38 11.19 28.93 11.53
C ASP A 38 10.02 28.39 10.72
N GLU A 39 10.20 28.27 9.39
CA GLU A 39 9.17 27.73 8.50
C GLU A 39 9.29 26.22 8.37
N HIS A 40 8.15 25.54 8.44
CA HIS A 40 8.07 24.09 8.33
C HIS A 40 6.97 23.69 7.35
N PHE A 41 7.12 22.51 6.74
CA PHE A 41 6.08 21.93 5.93
C PHE A 41 4.91 21.46 6.79
N ARG A 42 3.69 21.66 6.28
CA ARG A 42 2.53 20.97 6.81
C ARG A 42 2.59 19.50 6.40
N PHE A 43 1.94 18.63 7.17
CA PHE A 43 1.91 17.20 6.85
C PHE A 43 1.34 16.90 5.45
N SER A 44 0.29 17.64 5.04
CA SER A 44 -0.27 17.54 3.70
C SER A 44 0.71 17.92 2.60
N GLN A 45 1.57 18.88 2.87
CA GLN A 45 2.62 19.31 1.93
C GLN A 45 3.72 18.25 1.80
N VAL A 46 4.08 17.58 2.87
CA VAL A 46 5.04 16.48 2.84
C VAL A 46 4.48 15.31 2.00
N ILE A 47 3.22 14.98 2.16
CA ILE A 47 2.56 13.95 1.35
C ILE A 47 2.55 14.35 -0.14
N ALA A 48 2.22 15.61 -0.44
CA ALA A 48 2.22 16.12 -1.81
C ALA A 48 3.63 16.07 -2.42
N LEU A 49 4.66 16.42 -1.65
CA LEU A 49 6.06 16.31 -2.07
C LEU A 49 6.47 14.88 -2.41
N MET A 50 6.12 13.93 -1.55
CA MET A 50 6.42 12.51 -1.79
C MET A 50 5.80 12.03 -3.10
N ARG A 51 4.54 12.39 -3.36
CA ARG A 51 3.84 12.04 -4.59
C ARG A 51 4.47 12.69 -5.82
N PHE A 52 4.79 13.97 -5.73
CA PHE A 52 5.35 14.74 -6.84
C PHE A 52 6.77 14.29 -7.20
N CYS A 53 7.60 14.05 -6.21
CA CYS A 53 8.99 13.61 -6.39
C CYS A 53 9.12 12.09 -6.63
N GLY A 54 8.08 11.32 -6.33
CA GLY A 54 8.12 9.86 -6.44
C GLY A 54 9.08 9.20 -5.46
N SER A 55 9.42 9.89 -4.38
CA SER A 55 10.34 9.41 -3.33
C SER A 55 9.64 9.44 -1.98
N PHE A 56 9.73 8.36 -1.23
CA PHE A 56 9.03 8.16 0.04
C PHE A 56 9.97 8.13 1.25
N GLU A 57 11.11 8.79 1.14
CA GLU A 57 12.10 8.89 2.22
C GLU A 57 11.52 9.40 3.54
N PRO A 58 10.65 10.45 3.57
CA PRO A 58 10.06 10.90 4.83
C PRO A 58 9.20 9.83 5.51
N LEU A 59 8.45 9.02 4.75
CA LEU A 59 7.68 7.91 5.28
C LEU A 59 8.59 6.84 5.88
N PHE A 60 9.67 6.49 5.20
CA PHE A 60 10.64 5.52 5.67
C PHE A 60 11.36 6.00 6.93
N TYR A 61 11.67 7.27 7.02
CA TYR A 61 12.24 7.89 8.22
C TYR A 61 11.31 7.71 9.42
N VAL A 62 10.02 8.01 9.27
CA VAL A 62 9.03 7.82 10.36
C VAL A 62 8.93 6.36 10.75
N CYS A 63 8.91 5.44 9.80
CA CYS A 63 8.87 4.01 10.10
C CYS A 63 10.11 3.55 10.87
N ASP A 64 11.28 3.99 10.46
CA ASP A 64 12.55 3.63 11.13
C ASP A 64 12.60 4.20 12.56
N GLU A 65 12.20 5.46 12.76
CA GLU A 65 12.19 6.11 14.08
C GLU A 65 11.17 5.51 15.05
N THR A 66 10.07 5.01 14.53
CA THR A 66 9.02 4.38 15.34
C THR A 66 9.16 2.87 15.46
N MET A 67 10.25 2.30 14.98
CA MET A 67 10.54 0.87 15.02
C MET A 67 9.50 0.02 14.26
N HIS A 68 8.97 0.56 13.19
CA HIS A 68 8.07 -0.16 12.27
C HIS A 68 8.80 -0.59 11.01
N ALA A 69 8.37 -1.68 10.41
CA ALA A 69 8.87 -2.10 9.11
C ALA A 69 8.43 -1.11 8.02
N ARG A 70 9.29 -0.89 7.03
CA ARG A 70 8.95 -0.05 5.88
C ARG A 70 7.84 -0.71 5.08
N PRO A 71 6.74 0.01 4.78
CA PRO A 71 5.63 -0.56 4.04
C PRO A 71 5.98 -0.72 2.56
N ASP A 72 5.39 -1.71 1.93
CA ASP A 72 5.43 -1.86 0.48
C ASP A 72 4.43 -0.88 -0.17
N ARG A 73 4.79 -0.38 -1.34
CA ARG A 73 3.91 0.49 -2.11
C ARG A 73 2.72 -0.31 -2.65
N LYS A 74 1.52 0.17 -2.41
CA LYS A 74 0.32 -0.43 -3.02
C LYS A 74 0.34 -0.24 -4.52
N CYS A 75 0.20 -1.34 -5.23
CA CYS A 75 0.00 -1.35 -6.67
C CYS A 75 -1.39 -1.94 -6.94
N PRO A 76 -2.27 -1.29 -7.72
CA PRO A 76 -3.58 -1.84 -8.02
C PRO A 76 -3.52 -3.22 -8.69
N GLU A 77 -2.49 -3.46 -9.47
CA GLU A 77 -2.24 -4.76 -10.11
C GLU A 77 -1.91 -5.84 -9.09
N ASP A 78 -1.12 -5.52 -8.07
CA ASP A 78 -0.78 -6.46 -6.99
C ASP A 78 -2.01 -6.82 -6.16
N ASP A 79 -2.88 -5.86 -5.90
CA ASP A 79 -4.14 -6.11 -5.19
C ASP A 79 -5.05 -7.03 -5.99
N ALA A 80 -5.12 -6.87 -7.31
CA ALA A 80 -5.86 -7.76 -8.20
C ALA A 80 -5.30 -9.18 -8.18
N VAL A 81 -3.98 -9.34 -8.24
CA VAL A 81 -3.31 -10.64 -8.16
C VAL A 81 -3.58 -11.33 -6.83
N LYS A 82 -3.50 -10.60 -5.72
CA LYS A 82 -3.80 -11.13 -4.38
C LYS A 82 -5.26 -11.58 -4.26
N LEU A 83 -6.20 -10.84 -4.83
CA LEU A 83 -7.61 -11.22 -4.86
C LEU A 83 -7.83 -12.50 -5.67
N VAL A 84 -7.20 -12.63 -6.83
CA VAL A 84 -7.28 -13.85 -7.66
C VAL A 84 -6.73 -15.06 -6.91
N GLU A 85 -5.59 -14.93 -6.22
CA GLU A 85 -5.03 -15.99 -5.40
C GLU A 85 -5.95 -16.38 -4.25
N THR A 86 -6.55 -15.40 -3.57
CA THR A 86 -7.51 -15.64 -2.49
C THR A 86 -8.73 -16.41 -2.98
N ILE A 87 -9.28 -16.04 -4.13
CA ILE A 87 -10.41 -16.73 -4.77
C ILE A 87 -10.02 -18.17 -5.13
N ARG A 88 -8.82 -18.38 -5.69
CA ARG A 88 -8.33 -19.71 -6.04
C ARG A 88 -8.19 -20.61 -4.81
N CYS A 89 -7.59 -20.11 -3.74
CA CYS A 89 -7.46 -20.84 -2.47
C CYS A 89 -8.81 -21.19 -1.87
N ALA A 90 -9.76 -20.25 -1.87
CA ALA A 90 -11.12 -20.49 -1.38
C ALA A 90 -11.86 -21.56 -2.23
N ALA A 91 -11.69 -21.53 -3.55
CA ALA A 91 -12.25 -22.53 -4.45
C ALA A 91 -11.66 -23.93 -4.18
N ASP A 92 -10.37 -24.05 -3.97
CA ASP A 92 -9.71 -25.33 -3.63
C ASP A 92 -10.22 -25.88 -2.29
N VAL A 93 -10.35 -25.04 -1.28
CA VAL A 93 -10.91 -25.44 0.04
C VAL A 93 -12.35 -25.92 -0.10
N LEU A 94 -13.16 -25.20 -0.89
CA LEU A 94 -14.55 -25.58 -1.14
C LEU A 94 -14.64 -26.93 -1.87
N THR A 95 -13.82 -27.16 -2.89
CA THR A 95 -13.75 -28.43 -3.62
C THR A 95 -13.39 -29.60 -2.70
N LYS A 96 -12.39 -29.42 -1.85
CA LYS A 96 -11.98 -30.45 -0.87
C LYS A 96 -13.07 -30.71 0.17
N ALA A 97 -13.71 -29.67 0.67
CA ALA A 97 -14.82 -29.80 1.62
C ALA A 97 -16.01 -30.54 1.00
N THR A 98 -16.37 -30.23 -0.24
CA THR A 98 -17.45 -30.91 -0.98
C THR A 98 -17.12 -32.38 -1.19
N ALA A 99 -15.88 -32.70 -1.58
CA ALA A 99 -15.46 -34.10 -1.75
C ALA A 99 -15.48 -34.87 -0.42
N ALA A 100 -15.10 -34.25 0.68
CA ALA A 100 -15.18 -34.85 2.00
C ALA A 100 -16.62 -35.11 2.44
N LEU A 101 -17.50 -34.16 2.17
CA LEU A 101 -18.95 -34.29 2.44
C LEU A 101 -19.55 -35.45 1.64
N ASP A 102 -19.26 -35.55 0.35
CA ASP A 102 -19.74 -36.63 -0.52
C ASP A 102 -19.25 -37.99 -0.03
N ARG A 103 -18.00 -38.11 0.43
CA ARG A 103 -17.47 -39.34 1.04
C ARG A 103 -18.22 -39.73 2.31
N LEU A 104 -18.51 -38.78 3.19
CA LEU A 104 -19.27 -39.02 4.42
C LEU A 104 -20.71 -39.44 4.11
N GLN A 105 -21.37 -38.82 3.14
CA GLN A 105 -22.69 -39.20 2.71
C GLN A 105 -22.72 -40.59 2.09
N GLY A 106 -21.72 -40.90 1.25
CA GLY A 106 -21.56 -42.24 0.67
C GLY A 106 -21.34 -43.31 1.74
N GLN A 107 -20.52 -43.06 2.77
CA GLN A 107 -20.34 -43.96 3.90
C GLN A 107 -21.64 -44.16 4.70
N THR A 108 -22.37 -43.09 4.94
CA THR A 108 -23.64 -43.14 5.66
C THR A 108 -24.67 -43.99 4.91
N VAL A 109 -24.78 -43.81 3.60
CA VAL A 109 -25.66 -44.64 2.74
C VAL A 109 -25.23 -46.10 2.76
N ALA A 110 -23.96 -46.41 2.65
CA ALA A 110 -23.43 -47.76 2.72
C ALA A 110 -23.70 -48.41 4.08
N MET A 111 -23.54 -47.71 5.19
CA MET A 111 -23.89 -48.19 6.53
C MET A 111 -25.38 -48.49 6.68
N ARG A 112 -26.26 -47.65 6.14
CA ARG A 112 -27.68 -47.88 6.14
C ARG A 112 -28.07 -49.10 5.33
N SER A 113 -27.45 -49.33 4.19
CA SER A 113 -27.64 -50.53 3.38
C SER A 113 -27.25 -51.79 4.12
N VAL A 114 -26.10 -51.80 4.83
CA VAL A 114 -25.66 -52.95 5.64
C VAL A 114 -26.64 -53.25 6.77
N LYS A 115 -27.12 -52.22 7.46
CA LYS A 115 -28.11 -52.40 8.54
C LYS A 115 -29.47 -52.95 8.02
N ARG A 116 -29.87 -52.62 6.80
CA ARG A 116 -31.10 -53.13 6.20
C ARG A 116 -31.00 -54.60 5.76
N SER A 117 -29.82 -55.04 5.35
CA SER A 117 -29.57 -56.42 4.93
C SER A 117 -29.36 -57.38 6.10
N ALA A 118 -29.17 -56.88 7.30
CA ALA A 118 -29.10 -57.67 8.53
C ALA A 118 -30.44 -57.78 9.20
#